data_5768df0b25ee50089c735a3b32bede25
#
_entry.id   5768df0b25ee50089c735a3b32bede25
#
_cell.length_a   1.000
_cell.length_b   1.000
_cell.length_c   1.000
_cell.angle_alpha   90.00
_cell.angle_beta   90.00
_cell.angle_gamma   90.00
#
_symmetry.space_group_name_H-M   'P 1'
#
loop_
_entity.id
_entity.type
_entity.pdbx_description
1 polymer ?
#
loop_
_entity_poly.entity_id
_entity_poly.type
_entity_poly.pdbx_seq_one_letter_code
_entity_poly.pdbx_strand_id
1 'polypeptide(L)'
;MFAAHHRLDRLVVIIDANNSQVDGPVTSITTLEPLADKWRAFGWRAVEIDGHDVKALLRELRLQSGDATPRVIIARTHVTGRLRAIPSTADGHFIKLDAALEAAIVSELEAELA
;
A
#
# COMPACT_ATOMS: atom_id res chain seq x y z
N MET A 1 4.67 19.62 1.98
CA MET A 1 4.78 20.95 2.65
C MET A 1 3.54 21.80 2.44
N PHE A 2 3.10 22.10 1.21
CA PHE A 2 1.96 22.99 0.93
C PHE A 2 0.69 22.61 1.71
N ALA A 3 0.25 21.36 1.63
CA ALA A 3 -0.98 20.90 2.30
C ALA A 3 -0.94 21.09 3.83
N ALA A 4 0.19 20.83 4.46
CA ALA A 4 0.37 21.04 5.90
C ALA A 4 0.36 22.53 6.25
N HIS A 5 1.05 23.37 5.44
CA HIS A 5 1.04 24.82 5.64
C HIS A 5 -0.39 25.40 5.55
N HIS A 6 -1.19 24.95 4.59
CA HIS A 6 -2.56 25.40 4.39
C HIS A 6 -3.60 24.63 5.23
N ARG A 7 -3.15 23.75 6.12
CA ARG A 7 -3.99 23.00 7.04
C ARG A 7 -5.14 22.25 6.35
N LEU A 8 -4.82 21.55 5.25
CA LEU A 8 -5.80 20.81 4.48
C LEU A 8 -6.18 19.49 5.20
N ASP A 9 -6.92 19.61 6.31
CA ASP A 9 -7.26 18.52 7.23
C ASP A 9 -8.17 17.44 6.62
N ARG A 10 -8.86 17.78 5.53
CA ARG A 10 -9.67 16.82 4.77
C ARG A 10 -8.90 16.07 3.70
N LEU A 11 -7.65 16.46 3.44
CA LEU A 11 -6.81 15.76 2.48
C LEU A 11 -6.28 14.47 3.10
N VAL A 12 -6.57 13.37 2.44
CA VAL A 12 -6.02 12.05 2.75
C VAL A 12 -5.28 11.54 1.53
N VAL A 13 -4.02 11.17 1.71
CA VAL A 13 -3.19 10.50 0.70
C VAL A 13 -3.04 9.04 1.09
N ILE A 14 -3.22 8.14 0.15
CA ILE A 14 -2.93 6.72 0.33
C ILE A 14 -1.72 6.40 -0.53
N ILE A 15 -0.69 5.81 0.08
CA ILE A 15 0.50 5.32 -0.61
C ILE A 15 0.42 3.81 -0.67
N ASP A 16 0.36 3.26 -1.87
CA ASP A 16 0.57 1.83 -2.11
C ASP A 16 2.07 1.54 -2.00
N ALA A 17 2.48 1.05 -0.82
CA ALA A 17 3.88 0.79 -0.49
C ALA A 17 4.21 -0.70 -0.71
N ASN A 18 4.15 -1.13 -1.95
CA ASN A 18 4.36 -2.52 -2.39
C ASN A 18 5.83 -2.89 -2.66
N ASN A 19 6.76 -1.96 -2.46
CA ASN A 19 8.20 -2.11 -2.71
C ASN A 19 8.54 -2.49 -4.17
N SER A 20 7.65 -2.24 -5.12
CA SER A 20 7.85 -2.58 -6.53
C SER A 20 7.60 -1.37 -7.43
N GLN A 21 8.34 -1.31 -8.52
CA GLN A 21 8.16 -0.38 -9.63
C GLN A 21 8.66 -1.03 -10.93
N VAL A 22 8.43 -0.38 -12.07
CA VAL A 22 8.76 -0.91 -13.40
C VAL A 22 10.23 -1.35 -13.54
N ASP A 23 11.15 -0.62 -12.92
CA ASP A 23 12.60 -0.88 -13.00
C ASP A 23 13.09 -1.86 -11.91
N GLY A 24 12.21 -2.40 -11.09
CA GLY A 24 12.53 -3.38 -10.05
C GLY A 24 12.14 -2.96 -8.63
N PRO A 25 12.68 -3.63 -7.61
CA PRO A 25 12.39 -3.30 -6.22
C PRO A 25 12.77 -1.85 -5.88
N VAL A 26 11.87 -1.13 -5.23
CA VAL A 26 12.11 0.27 -4.81
C VAL A 26 13.43 0.39 -4.02
N THR A 27 13.69 -0.55 -3.12
CA THR A 27 14.91 -0.56 -2.28
C THR A 27 16.22 -0.67 -3.07
N SER A 28 16.18 -1.21 -4.30
CA SER A 28 17.35 -1.31 -5.17
C SER A 28 17.61 -0.02 -5.96
N ILE A 29 16.61 0.83 -6.11
CA ILE A 29 16.66 2.03 -6.95
C ILE A 29 16.78 3.30 -6.12
N THR A 30 15.98 3.40 -5.05
CA THR A 30 16.03 4.54 -4.14
C THR A 30 15.58 4.15 -2.72
N THR A 31 16.17 4.80 -1.72
CA THR A 31 15.80 4.56 -0.32
C THR A 31 14.67 5.53 0.07
N LEU A 32 13.46 5.00 0.19
CA LEU A 32 12.31 5.78 0.67
C LEU A 32 12.18 5.80 2.19
N GLU A 33 12.70 4.78 2.86
CA GLU A 33 12.59 4.67 4.32
C GLU A 33 13.54 5.64 5.07
N PRO A 34 13.14 6.10 6.25
CA PRO A 34 11.86 5.88 6.91
C PRO A 34 10.76 6.78 6.31
N LEU A 35 9.81 6.16 5.57
CA LEU A 35 8.83 6.92 4.79
C LEU A 35 7.86 7.72 5.68
N ALA A 36 7.33 7.10 6.71
CA ALA A 36 6.40 7.76 7.63
C ALA A 36 7.01 9.00 8.31
N ASP A 37 8.28 8.91 8.71
CA ASP A 37 8.95 10.01 9.39
C ASP A 37 9.21 11.19 8.45
N LYS A 38 9.48 10.92 7.18
CA LYS A 38 9.60 11.97 6.16
C LYS A 38 8.29 12.74 6.00
N TRP A 39 7.14 12.04 5.97
CA TRP A 39 5.84 12.69 5.93
C TRP A 39 5.54 13.49 7.19
N ARG A 40 5.87 12.94 8.38
CA ARG A 40 5.72 13.65 9.66
C ARG A 40 6.57 14.91 9.70
N ALA A 41 7.81 14.87 9.19
CA ALA A 41 8.70 16.03 9.11
C ALA A 41 8.13 17.15 8.22
N PHE A 42 7.29 16.82 7.24
CA PHE A 42 6.56 17.80 6.42
C PHE A 42 5.23 18.26 7.03
N GLY A 43 4.94 17.90 8.29
CA GLY A 43 3.74 18.31 8.99
C GLY A 43 2.49 17.49 8.68
N TRP A 44 2.63 16.24 8.25
CA TRP A 44 1.54 15.31 8.02
C TRP A 44 1.36 14.34 9.19
N ARG A 45 0.14 13.94 9.45
CA ARG A 45 -0.12 12.76 10.27
C ARG A 45 0.05 11.52 9.39
N ALA A 46 1.07 10.72 9.69
CA ALA A 46 1.39 9.51 8.95
C ALA A 46 1.11 8.26 9.79
N VAL A 47 0.40 7.30 9.19
CA VAL A 47 0.14 5.97 9.74
C VAL A 47 0.55 4.91 8.72
N GLU A 48 1.13 3.81 9.21
CA GLU A 48 1.40 2.61 8.42
C GLU A 48 0.41 1.52 8.79
N ILE A 49 -0.13 0.86 7.78
CA ILE A 49 -1.08 -0.24 7.96
C ILE A 49 -0.73 -1.40 7.03
N ASP A 50 -1.24 -2.59 7.34
CA ASP A 50 -1.37 -3.66 6.36
C ASP A 50 -2.39 -3.23 5.31
N GLY A 51 -1.94 -3.03 4.07
CA GLY A 51 -2.80 -2.57 2.96
C GLY A 51 -3.81 -3.61 2.49
N HIS A 52 -3.67 -4.87 2.90
CA HIS A 52 -4.67 -5.92 2.65
C HIS A 52 -5.72 -6.02 3.76
N ASP A 53 -5.56 -5.32 4.90
CA ASP A 53 -6.59 -5.19 5.93
C ASP A 53 -7.56 -4.05 5.58
N VAL A 54 -8.63 -4.40 4.86
CA VAL A 54 -9.69 -3.45 4.47
C VAL A 54 -10.33 -2.78 5.68
N LYS A 55 -10.44 -3.48 6.82
CA LYS A 55 -11.02 -2.91 8.05
C LYS A 55 -10.10 -1.83 8.63
N ALA A 56 -8.79 -2.06 8.64
CA ALA A 56 -7.82 -1.06 9.05
C ALA A 56 -7.86 0.16 8.13
N LEU A 57 -7.91 -0.04 6.82
CA LEU A 57 -8.00 1.05 5.86
C LEU A 57 -9.28 1.88 6.06
N LEU A 58 -10.44 1.23 6.19
CA LEU A 58 -11.71 1.91 6.43
C LEU A 58 -11.71 2.68 7.77
N ARG A 59 -11.12 2.12 8.83
CA ARG A 59 -10.96 2.80 10.11
C ARG A 59 -10.17 4.10 9.94
N GLU A 60 -9.01 4.03 9.28
CA GLU A 60 -8.16 5.21 9.06
C GLU A 60 -8.83 6.25 8.16
N LEU A 61 -9.57 5.84 7.13
CA LEU A 61 -10.30 6.76 6.26
C LEU A 61 -11.41 7.52 6.99
N ARG A 62 -12.09 6.87 7.94
CA ARG A 62 -13.19 7.47 8.71
C ARG A 62 -12.73 8.40 9.83
N LEU A 63 -11.46 8.33 10.23
CA LEU A 63 -10.94 9.23 11.25
C LEU A 63 -10.99 10.67 10.74
N GLN A 64 -11.51 11.55 11.57
CA GLN A 64 -11.38 12.99 11.38
C GLN A 64 -10.28 13.49 12.30
N SER A 65 -9.26 14.11 11.73
CA SER A 65 -8.23 14.77 12.54
C SER A 65 -8.80 16.10 13.03
N GLY A 66 -9.01 16.22 14.33
CA GLY A 66 -9.46 17.50 14.92
C GLY A 66 -8.37 18.58 14.99
N ASP A 67 -7.19 18.30 14.44
CA ASP A 67 -5.97 19.11 14.60
C ASP A 67 -5.55 19.90 13.35
N ALA A 68 -6.43 20.00 12.36
CA ALA A 68 -6.18 20.72 11.10
C ALA A 68 -4.93 20.21 10.34
N THR A 69 -4.65 18.91 10.41
CA THR A 69 -3.45 18.27 9.83
C THR A 69 -3.83 17.34 8.69
N PRO A 70 -3.23 17.43 7.49
CA PRO A 70 -3.45 16.46 6.42
C PRO A 70 -2.90 15.09 6.82
N ARG A 71 -3.48 14.03 6.23
CA ARG A 71 -3.16 12.64 6.60
C ARG A 71 -2.58 11.86 5.43
N VAL A 72 -1.63 10.98 5.74
CA VAL A 72 -1.12 9.98 4.81
C VAL A 72 -1.27 8.59 5.43
N ILE A 73 -1.82 7.68 4.67
CA ILE A 73 -1.93 6.25 4.99
C ILE A 73 -0.92 5.52 4.11
N ILE A 74 0.09 4.94 4.71
CA ILE A 74 1.09 4.13 4.03
C ILE A 74 0.59 2.68 4.12
N ALA A 75 -0.02 2.21 3.04
CA ALA A 75 -0.54 0.86 2.95
C ALA A 75 0.56 -0.08 2.46
N ARG A 76 1.08 -0.92 3.35
CA ARG A 76 2.05 -1.96 3.00
C ARG A 76 1.31 -3.10 2.31
N THR A 77 1.57 -3.27 1.02
CA THR A 77 0.90 -4.25 0.17
C THR A 77 1.88 -5.19 -0.51
N HIS A 78 1.34 -6.23 -1.12
CA HIS A 78 2.03 -7.09 -2.07
C HIS A 78 1.35 -6.97 -3.43
N VAL A 79 2.11 -6.78 -4.50
CA VAL A 79 1.59 -6.61 -5.87
C VAL A 79 0.70 -7.78 -6.29
N THR A 80 1.04 -8.99 -5.85
CA THR A 80 0.31 -10.23 -6.16
C THR A 80 -0.77 -10.59 -5.13
N GLY A 81 -1.14 -9.68 -4.24
CA GLY A 81 -2.17 -9.93 -3.22
C GLY A 81 -1.84 -11.04 -2.21
N ARG A 82 -0.56 -11.43 -2.08
CA ARG A 82 -0.10 -12.57 -1.24
C ARG A 82 -0.53 -13.94 -1.75
N LEU A 83 -0.93 -14.07 -3.00
CA LEU A 83 -1.29 -15.36 -3.61
C LEU A 83 -0.08 -16.31 -3.59
N ARG A 84 -0.25 -17.48 -2.99
CA ARG A 84 0.80 -18.50 -2.85
C ARG A 84 1.08 -19.21 -4.17
N ALA A 85 0.06 -19.32 -5.03
CA ALA A 85 0.20 -19.91 -6.35
C ALA A 85 1.18 -19.14 -7.24
N ILE A 86 1.37 -17.83 -6.98
CA ILE A 86 2.31 -17.00 -7.73
C ILE A 86 3.69 -17.09 -7.07
N PRO A 87 4.75 -17.48 -7.79
CA PRO A 87 6.09 -17.50 -7.25
C PRO A 87 6.51 -16.12 -6.70
N SER A 88 7.14 -16.08 -5.53
CA SER A 88 7.63 -14.85 -4.91
C SER A 88 8.70 -14.11 -5.74
N THR A 89 9.28 -14.79 -6.72
CA THR A 89 10.25 -14.25 -7.68
C THR A 89 9.58 -13.66 -8.92
N ALA A 90 8.25 -13.81 -9.08
CA ALA A 90 7.54 -13.26 -10.22
C ALA A 90 7.50 -11.73 -10.13
N ASP A 91 7.71 -11.09 -11.30
CA ASP A 91 7.50 -9.66 -11.41
C ASP A 91 5.99 -9.38 -11.39
N GLY A 92 5.51 -8.76 -10.33
CA GLY A 92 4.09 -8.47 -10.15
C GLY A 92 3.48 -7.54 -11.20
N HIS A 93 4.30 -6.83 -11.97
CA HIS A 93 3.83 -5.95 -13.06
C HIS A 93 3.67 -6.69 -14.40
N PHE A 94 4.38 -7.83 -14.58
CA PHE A 94 4.45 -8.54 -15.86
C PHE A 94 4.24 -10.04 -15.70
N ILE A 95 3.19 -10.43 -15.00
CA ILE A 95 2.85 -11.85 -14.81
C ILE A 95 2.15 -12.38 -16.07
N LYS A 96 2.68 -13.49 -16.60
CA LYS A 96 1.99 -14.28 -17.62
C LYS A 96 1.33 -15.45 -16.94
N LEU A 97 0.01 -15.53 -17.08
CA LEU A 97 -0.78 -16.64 -16.58
C LEU A 97 -0.95 -17.69 -17.67
N ASP A 98 -0.53 -18.92 -17.41
CA ASP A 98 -1.00 -20.09 -18.15
C ASP A 98 -2.24 -20.69 -17.48
N ALA A 99 -2.90 -21.61 -18.15
CA ALA A 99 -4.15 -22.20 -17.65
C ALA A 99 -3.99 -22.92 -16.29
N ALA A 100 -2.81 -23.49 -16.02
CA ALA A 100 -2.56 -24.18 -14.76
C ALA A 100 -2.40 -23.19 -13.61
N LEU A 101 -1.65 -22.12 -13.81
CA LEU A 101 -1.46 -21.06 -12.82
C LEU A 101 -2.78 -20.28 -12.57
N GLU A 102 -3.56 -20.02 -13.61
CA GLU A 102 -4.89 -19.42 -13.48
C GLU A 102 -5.80 -20.28 -12.61
N ALA A 103 -5.90 -21.57 -12.88
CA ALA A 103 -6.71 -22.49 -12.10
C ALA A 103 -6.27 -22.56 -10.62
N ALA A 104 -4.96 -22.54 -10.37
CA ALA A 104 -4.42 -22.54 -9.01
C ALA A 104 -4.77 -21.25 -8.25
N ILE A 105 -4.67 -20.09 -8.91
CA ILE A 105 -5.03 -18.79 -8.33
C ILE A 105 -6.52 -18.73 -8.01
N VAL A 106 -7.38 -19.16 -8.94
CA VAL A 106 -8.84 -19.18 -8.73
C VAL A 106 -9.20 -20.07 -7.55
N SER A 107 -8.61 -21.28 -7.47
CA SER A 107 -8.84 -22.18 -6.35
C SER A 107 -8.41 -21.60 -5.00
N GLU A 108 -7.29 -20.87 -4.96
CA GLU A 108 -6.82 -20.19 -3.74
C GLU A 108 -7.79 -19.09 -3.31
N LEU A 109 -8.24 -18.25 -4.25
CA LEU A 109 -9.18 -17.16 -3.96
C LEU A 109 -10.55 -17.68 -3.52
N GLU A 110 -11.07 -18.75 -4.14
CA GLU A 110 -12.33 -19.36 -3.72
C GLU A 110 -12.25 -19.93 -2.30
N ALA A 111 -11.10 -20.49 -1.92
CA ALA A 111 -10.88 -21.02 -0.58
C ALA A 111 -10.81 -19.89 0.49
N GLU A 112 -10.38 -18.70 0.13
CA GLU A 112 -10.36 -17.54 1.05
C GLU A 112 -11.76 -16.92 1.26
N LEU A 113 -12.68 -17.15 0.34
CA LEU A 113 -14.04 -16.61 0.40
C LEU A 113 -15.03 -17.54 1.12
N ALA A 114 -14.65 -18.78 1.37
CA ALA A 114 -15.48 -19.80 2.01
C ALA A 114 -15.39 -19.75 3.53
#